data_fc3627b8023864b5302e9980d90c9547
#
_entry.id   fc3627b8023864b5302e9980d90c9547
#
_cell.length_a   1.000
_cell.length_b   1.000
_cell.length_c   1.000
_cell.angle_alpha   90.00
_cell.angle_beta   90.00
_cell.angle_gamma   90.00
#
_symmetry.space_group_name_H-M   'P 1'
#
loop_
_entity.id
_entity.type
_entity.pdbx_description
1 polymer ?
#
loop_
_entity_poly.entity_id
_entity_poly.type
_entity_poly.pdbx_seq_one_letter_code
_entity_poly.pdbx_strand_id
1 'polypeptide(L)'
;MRNYIKEMAPSSRRPFNGAGVRRISGRKTGDEVRHPSRSVSRRGEKWIAEARLATLNVCGAMNDKMDEVCDMMYDRGIDVLCVNETKRKGKDVTTHGMYTAYWSGVDEIERACQGVGIILSERMGQCVKEYECVSPRLLWIRMKVGLKKLFVLGVYAPDMSKPTYIREQFWEMVRMVLMKCKGNENIIMLGDFNGRVGVRRLGYERVLGTFGDESINENGESLLTVCMEKNLFVTNTCFRHKRIHMYTWERGDDRSMIDFIIVDERLRGAVVDTRVYRGSNVGTDHYLVLCRINGLFRRWRHRSSVSTTALQRIRTERLQDEGERNKFKCRLKENISGLDELCMKELDLENVWQNVKKGLVDAATEVCGVSKRKNEKKNNTLWWDDEIRMEVEAKKRAWLDLLATKAESKRSS
;
A
#
# COMPACT_ATOMS: atom_id res chain seq x y z
N MET A 1 17.39 44.18 -1.12
CA MET A 1 16.90 45.06 -2.20
C MET A 1 15.72 44.38 -2.83
N ARG A 2 14.55 44.76 -2.42
CA ARG A 2 13.52 45.60 -3.10
C ARG A 2 12.84 44.86 -4.26
N ASN A 3 11.59 44.44 -3.96
CA ASN A 3 10.35 44.72 -4.68
C ASN A 3 10.15 44.16 -6.10
N TYR A 4 9.14 43.29 -6.24
CA TYR A 4 7.98 43.63 -7.08
C TYR A 4 6.77 42.74 -6.70
N ILE A 5 5.84 43.35 -5.95
CA ILE A 5 4.43 42.96 -5.85
C ILE A 5 3.72 43.70 -6.98
N LYS A 6 2.89 43.02 -7.76
CA LYS A 6 1.82 43.72 -8.50
C LYS A 6 0.56 42.85 -8.50
N GLU A 7 -0.42 43.42 -7.83
CA GLU A 7 -1.85 43.19 -7.84
C GLU A 7 -2.44 42.91 -9.22
N MET A 8 -3.48 42.05 -9.25
CA MET A 8 -4.68 42.33 -10.05
C MET A 8 -5.92 41.73 -9.36
N ALA A 9 -6.88 42.58 -9.10
CA ALA A 9 -8.17 42.35 -8.50
C ALA A 9 -9.24 41.99 -9.56
N PRO A 10 -10.50 41.71 -9.18
CA PRO A 10 -11.40 40.81 -9.87
C PRO A 10 -12.40 41.53 -10.80
N SER A 11 -12.95 40.83 -11.81
CA SER A 11 -14.11 41.33 -12.57
C SER A 11 -15.24 40.30 -12.68
N SER A 12 -16.31 40.68 -12.04
CA SER A 12 -17.75 40.71 -12.42
C SER A 12 -18.43 39.46 -12.93
N ARG A 13 -19.44 39.11 -12.14
CA ARG A 13 -20.62 38.26 -12.40
C ARG A 13 -21.45 38.73 -13.61
N ARG A 14 -22.02 37.79 -14.36
CA ARG A 14 -23.39 37.89 -14.90
C ARG A 14 -24.08 36.53 -14.92
N PRO A 15 -25.42 36.49 -14.73
CA PRO A 15 -26.18 35.27 -14.59
C PRO A 15 -26.76 34.80 -15.93
N PHE A 16 -27.02 33.49 -16.08
CA PHE A 16 -27.83 32.97 -17.17
C PHE A 16 -29.00 32.17 -16.62
N ASN A 17 -30.20 32.64 -17.03
CA ASN A 17 -31.51 32.03 -16.84
C ASN A 17 -31.76 30.85 -17.78
N GLY A 18 -32.34 29.81 -17.28
CA GLY A 18 -33.59 29.20 -17.61
C GLY A 18 -33.80 28.45 -18.94
N ALA A 19 -34.39 27.30 -18.73
CA ALA A 19 -35.40 26.61 -19.54
C ALA A 19 -34.96 25.55 -20.57
N GLY A 20 -35.56 24.36 -20.44
CA GLY A 20 -35.79 23.50 -21.60
C GLY A 20 -35.65 21.99 -21.37
N VAL A 21 -36.68 21.40 -20.79
CA VAL A 21 -36.93 19.93 -20.79
C VAL A 21 -37.05 19.39 -22.22
N ARG A 22 -36.31 18.32 -22.56
CA ARG A 22 -36.78 17.27 -23.48
C ARG A 22 -36.17 15.91 -23.16
N ARG A 23 -37.04 14.97 -22.82
CA ARG A 23 -36.76 13.52 -22.79
C ARG A 23 -36.55 13.03 -24.22
N ILE A 24 -35.49 12.27 -24.44
CA ILE A 24 -35.43 11.34 -25.58
C ILE A 24 -34.91 9.99 -25.04
N SER A 25 -35.77 8.98 -25.20
CA SER A 25 -35.50 7.58 -24.99
C SER A 25 -34.57 7.04 -26.08
N GLY A 26 -33.50 6.35 -25.72
CA GLY A 26 -32.66 5.64 -26.68
C GLY A 26 -31.87 4.53 -25.95
N ARG A 27 -32.38 3.30 -26.09
CA ARG A 27 -31.62 2.08 -25.74
C ARG A 27 -30.36 2.02 -26.59
N LYS A 28 -29.18 1.89 -25.94
CA LYS A 28 -28.00 1.29 -26.55
C LYS A 28 -27.35 0.36 -25.55
N THR A 29 -27.29 -0.89 -25.94
CA THR A 29 -26.49 -1.98 -25.35
C THR A 29 -25.02 -1.59 -25.43
N GLY A 30 -24.39 -1.42 -24.28
CA GLY A 30 -22.95 -1.24 -24.15
C GLY A 30 -22.44 -2.13 -23.03
N ASP A 31 -21.49 -2.98 -23.34
CA ASP A 31 -20.83 -3.90 -22.40
C ASP A 31 -20.26 -3.13 -21.20
N GLU A 32 -20.94 -3.22 -20.07
CA GLU A 32 -20.45 -2.76 -18.79
C GLU A 32 -19.25 -3.62 -18.35
N VAL A 33 -18.05 -3.04 -18.40
CA VAL A 33 -16.88 -3.59 -17.70
C VAL A 33 -17.16 -3.51 -16.22
N ARG A 34 -17.67 -4.60 -15.65
CA ARG A 34 -17.88 -4.74 -14.21
C ARG A 34 -16.53 -4.76 -13.49
N HIS A 35 -16.18 -3.66 -12.83
CA HIS A 35 -15.16 -3.70 -11.80
C HIS A 35 -15.60 -4.72 -10.73
N PRO A 36 -14.68 -5.58 -10.24
CA PRO A 36 -15.03 -6.52 -9.18
C PRO A 36 -15.49 -5.72 -7.96
N SER A 37 -16.80 -5.69 -7.75
CA SER A 37 -17.41 -5.14 -6.55
C SER A 37 -16.82 -5.88 -5.34
N ARG A 38 -16.39 -5.11 -4.34
CA ARG A 38 -16.06 -5.56 -3.00
C ARG A 38 -17.21 -6.48 -2.53
N SER A 39 -17.00 -7.80 -2.50
CA SER A 39 -18.03 -8.74 -2.07
C SER A 39 -18.36 -8.46 -0.61
N VAL A 40 -19.53 -7.90 -0.39
CA VAL A 40 -20.12 -7.80 0.94
C VAL A 40 -20.50 -9.24 1.31
N SER A 41 -19.75 -9.83 2.23
CA SER A 41 -19.97 -11.19 2.71
C SER A 41 -21.35 -11.35 3.29
N ARG A 42 -22.10 -12.33 2.79
CA ARG A 42 -23.35 -12.78 3.40
C ARG A 42 -23.08 -13.44 4.75
N ARG A 43 -23.97 -13.27 5.74
CA ARG A 43 -23.90 -13.88 7.05
C ARG A 43 -23.68 -15.40 6.90
N GLY A 44 -22.53 -15.90 7.36
CA GLY A 44 -22.20 -17.32 7.35
C GLY A 44 -20.86 -17.71 6.73
N GLU A 45 -20.23 -16.86 5.90
CA GLU A 45 -18.93 -17.19 5.30
C GLU A 45 -17.79 -17.06 6.31
N LYS A 46 -16.98 -18.12 6.42
CA LYS A 46 -15.70 -18.08 7.15
C LYS A 46 -14.77 -17.08 6.46
N TRP A 47 -14.66 -15.88 7.03
CA TRP A 47 -13.65 -14.93 6.57
C TRP A 47 -12.26 -15.50 6.83
N ILE A 48 -11.61 -15.97 5.79
CA ILE A 48 -10.17 -16.23 5.82
C ILE A 48 -9.54 -14.85 5.69
N ALA A 49 -8.90 -14.38 6.76
CA ALA A 49 -8.27 -13.05 6.73
C ALA A 49 -7.12 -13.07 5.72
N GLU A 50 -7.39 -12.52 4.55
CA GLU A 50 -6.46 -12.37 3.46
C GLU A 50 -5.44 -11.28 3.80
N ALA A 51 -4.17 -11.55 3.55
CA ALA A 51 -3.11 -10.56 3.52
C ALA A 51 -2.77 -10.22 2.08
N ARG A 52 -2.48 -8.94 1.83
CA ARG A 52 -2.10 -8.42 0.52
C ARG A 52 -0.69 -7.88 0.57
N LEU A 53 0.19 -8.53 -0.16
CA LEU A 53 1.58 -8.18 -0.29
C LEU A 53 1.79 -7.53 -1.66
N ALA A 54 2.58 -6.48 -1.73
CA ALA A 54 2.81 -5.79 -3.00
C ALA A 54 4.24 -5.31 -3.15
N THR A 55 4.66 -5.05 -4.38
CA THR A 55 5.91 -4.36 -4.70
C THR A 55 5.71 -3.35 -5.82
N LEU A 56 6.46 -2.25 -5.75
CA LEU A 56 6.45 -1.18 -6.75
C LEU A 56 7.81 -0.46 -6.77
N ASN A 57 8.47 -0.40 -7.91
CA ASN A 57 9.55 0.54 -8.11
C ASN A 57 8.97 1.93 -8.41
N VAL A 58 9.33 2.94 -7.61
CA VAL A 58 8.74 4.29 -7.66
C VAL A 58 9.56 5.28 -8.49
N CYS A 59 10.70 4.87 -9.06
CA CYS A 59 11.59 5.72 -9.85
C CYS A 59 12.04 7.01 -9.15
N GLY A 60 12.15 6.98 -7.83
CA GLY A 60 12.59 8.11 -7.01
C GLY A 60 11.49 9.05 -6.52
N ALA A 61 11.91 10.13 -5.88
CA ALA A 61 11.02 11.14 -5.27
C ALA A 61 10.02 10.54 -4.26
N MET A 62 10.44 9.53 -3.48
CA MET A 62 9.54 8.82 -2.57
C MET A 62 8.89 9.75 -1.54
N ASN A 63 9.60 10.78 -1.08
CA ASN A 63 9.04 11.74 -0.11
C ASN A 63 7.82 12.46 -0.67
N ASP A 64 7.88 12.87 -1.95
CA ASP A 64 6.80 13.61 -2.61
C ASP A 64 5.63 12.70 -3.03
N LYS A 65 5.89 11.40 -3.14
CA LYS A 65 4.92 10.36 -3.54
C LYS A 65 4.27 9.63 -2.38
N MET A 66 4.65 9.95 -1.14
CA MET A 66 4.23 9.16 0.03
C MET A 66 2.72 9.14 0.21
N ASP A 67 2.05 10.27 0.02
CA ASP A 67 0.59 10.36 0.17
C ASP A 67 -0.11 9.54 -0.92
N GLU A 68 0.32 9.65 -2.19
CA GLU A 68 -0.20 8.85 -3.31
C GLU A 68 -0.01 7.33 -3.08
N VAL A 69 1.11 6.95 -2.48
CA VAL A 69 1.41 5.56 -2.13
C VAL A 69 0.52 5.07 -0.99
N CYS A 70 0.31 5.88 0.05
CA CYS A 70 -0.60 5.56 1.16
C CYS A 70 -2.04 5.42 0.69
N ASP A 71 -2.52 6.31 -0.17
CA ASP A 71 -3.85 6.24 -0.77
C ASP A 71 -4.02 4.97 -1.62
N MET A 72 -3.03 4.65 -2.44
CA MET A 72 -3.01 3.41 -3.21
C MET A 72 -3.06 2.17 -2.31
N MET A 73 -2.31 2.16 -1.21
CA MET A 73 -2.33 1.06 -0.24
C MET A 73 -3.71 0.94 0.42
N TYR A 74 -4.32 2.06 0.78
CA TYR A 74 -5.64 2.10 1.40
C TYR A 74 -6.73 1.57 0.45
N ASP A 75 -6.77 2.07 -0.78
CA ASP A 75 -7.79 1.71 -1.77
C ASP A 75 -7.72 0.22 -2.14
N ARG A 76 -6.52 -0.34 -2.18
CA ARG A 76 -6.30 -1.75 -2.52
C ARG A 76 -6.21 -2.66 -1.30
N GLY A 77 -6.23 -2.11 -0.09
CA GLY A 77 -6.10 -2.85 1.18
C GLY A 77 -4.78 -3.59 1.27
N ILE A 78 -3.67 -2.95 0.85
CA ILE A 78 -2.32 -3.53 0.88
C ILE A 78 -1.82 -3.52 2.32
N ASP A 79 -1.27 -4.64 2.75
CA ASP A 79 -0.74 -4.83 4.09
C ASP A 79 0.77 -4.65 4.19
N VAL A 80 1.47 -5.08 3.16
CA VAL A 80 2.92 -4.98 3.02
C VAL A 80 3.22 -4.50 1.62
N LEU A 81 3.89 -3.38 1.49
CA LEU A 81 4.37 -2.85 0.22
C LEU A 81 5.89 -2.69 0.28
N CYS A 82 6.59 -3.38 -0.60
CA CYS A 82 7.99 -3.09 -0.89
C CYS A 82 8.07 -1.99 -1.95
N VAL A 83 8.83 -0.94 -1.66
CA VAL A 83 9.10 0.14 -2.62
C VAL A 83 10.58 0.17 -2.96
N ASN A 84 10.88 0.27 -4.25
CA ASN A 84 12.24 0.25 -4.79
C ASN A 84 12.58 1.57 -5.47
N GLU A 85 13.86 1.84 -5.61
CA GLU A 85 14.39 3.09 -6.18
C GLU A 85 13.82 4.33 -5.48
N THR A 86 13.75 4.28 -4.14
CA THR A 86 13.17 5.37 -3.34
C THR A 86 13.96 6.66 -3.43
N LYS A 87 15.27 6.56 -3.73
CA LYS A 87 16.24 7.66 -3.75
C LYS A 87 16.28 8.45 -2.43
N ARG A 88 15.94 7.77 -1.33
CA ARG A 88 16.09 8.31 0.02
C ARG A 88 17.53 8.16 0.48
N LYS A 89 17.93 9.02 1.40
CA LYS A 89 19.18 8.91 2.15
C LYS A 89 18.91 8.36 3.54
N GLY A 90 19.94 7.76 4.13
CA GLY A 90 19.92 7.28 5.50
C GLY A 90 19.06 6.02 5.72
N LYS A 91 19.00 5.63 6.99
CA LYS A 91 18.20 4.50 7.49
C LYS A 91 17.24 5.04 8.53
N ASP A 92 15.95 4.87 8.32
CA ASP A 92 14.92 5.51 9.12
C ASP A 92 13.64 4.68 9.21
N VAL A 93 12.81 4.98 10.23
CA VAL A 93 11.46 4.46 10.37
C VAL A 93 10.51 5.64 10.54
N THR A 94 9.57 5.77 9.62
CA THR A 94 8.61 6.88 9.62
C THR A 94 7.19 6.38 9.72
N THR A 95 6.30 7.20 10.27
CA THR A 95 4.86 6.90 10.35
C THR A 95 4.08 7.89 9.49
N HIS A 96 3.21 7.37 8.63
CA HIS A 96 2.34 8.15 7.75
C HIS A 96 0.89 7.68 7.92
N GLY A 97 0.11 8.40 8.72
CA GLY A 97 -1.25 8.00 9.07
C GLY A 97 -1.27 6.64 9.78
N MET A 98 -1.91 5.65 9.15
CA MET A 98 -1.98 4.27 9.66
C MET A 98 -0.84 3.36 9.18
N TYR A 99 0.15 3.88 8.49
CA TYR A 99 1.24 3.11 7.91
C TYR A 99 2.56 3.39 8.62
N THR A 100 3.34 2.34 8.83
CA THR A 100 4.74 2.42 9.30
C THR A 100 5.66 2.03 8.16
N ALA A 101 6.61 2.88 7.83
CA ALA A 101 7.55 2.68 6.74
C ALA A 101 8.99 2.56 7.27
N TYR A 102 9.67 1.53 6.82
CA TYR A 102 11.07 1.23 7.10
C TYR A 102 11.90 1.54 5.87
N TRP A 103 12.97 2.32 6.02
CA TRP A 103 13.77 2.82 4.92
C TRP A 103 15.23 2.40 5.02
N SER A 104 15.79 1.96 3.90
CA SER A 104 17.21 1.69 3.74
C SER A 104 17.71 2.42 2.49
N GLY A 105 18.29 3.59 2.70
CA GLY A 105 18.84 4.46 1.65
C GLY A 105 20.35 4.43 1.60
N VAL A 106 20.93 5.24 0.71
CA VAL A 106 22.36 5.50 0.63
C VAL A 106 22.81 6.39 1.79
N ASP A 107 24.10 6.43 2.06
CA ASP A 107 24.65 7.33 3.07
C ASP A 107 24.42 8.80 2.74
N GLU A 108 24.38 9.67 3.76
CA GLU A 108 24.04 11.08 3.62
C GLU A 108 24.96 11.83 2.63
N ILE A 109 26.22 11.41 2.52
CA ILE A 109 27.23 11.99 1.64
C ILE A 109 27.14 11.47 0.19
N GLU A 110 26.47 10.34 -0.02
CA GLU A 110 26.35 9.73 -1.33
C GLU A 110 25.21 10.35 -2.16
N ARG A 111 25.33 10.22 -3.50
CA ARG A 111 24.24 10.59 -4.39
C ARG A 111 23.07 9.63 -4.22
N ALA A 112 21.88 10.16 -3.95
CA ALA A 112 20.65 9.41 -3.80
C ALA A 112 20.22 8.75 -5.14
N CYS A 113 20.72 7.54 -5.42
CA CYS A 113 20.45 6.80 -6.66
C CYS A 113 19.81 5.43 -6.45
N GLN A 114 19.70 4.99 -5.19
CA GLN A 114 19.17 3.70 -4.78
C GLN A 114 18.14 3.92 -3.67
N GLY A 115 17.77 2.86 -3.01
CA GLY A 115 16.91 2.88 -1.83
C GLY A 115 15.81 1.84 -1.94
N VAL A 116 15.61 1.09 -0.85
CA VAL A 116 14.52 0.15 -0.65
C VAL A 116 13.73 0.54 0.60
N GLY A 117 12.42 0.36 0.56
CA GLY A 117 11.55 0.57 1.71
C GLY A 117 10.52 -0.53 1.84
N ILE A 118 10.06 -0.77 3.06
CA ILE A 118 8.91 -1.64 3.34
C ILE A 118 7.90 -0.83 4.14
N ILE A 119 6.71 -0.67 3.58
CA ILE A 119 5.60 0.05 4.19
C ILE A 119 4.57 -0.97 4.66
N LEU A 120 4.19 -0.88 5.92
CA LEU A 120 3.29 -1.82 6.59
C LEU A 120 1.99 -1.13 6.99
N SER A 121 0.85 -1.81 6.78
CA SER A 121 -0.42 -1.42 7.40
C SER A 121 -0.32 -1.51 8.92
N GLU A 122 -1.17 -0.80 9.65
CA GLU A 122 -1.21 -0.82 11.11
C GLU A 122 -1.21 -2.25 11.67
N ARG A 123 -2.07 -3.12 11.11
CA ARG A 123 -2.18 -4.52 11.57
C ARG A 123 -0.92 -5.35 11.33
N MET A 124 -0.10 -5.01 10.32
CA MET A 124 1.19 -5.67 10.07
C MET A 124 2.30 -5.02 10.89
N GLY A 125 2.29 -3.70 11.07
CA GLY A 125 3.25 -2.98 11.91
C GLY A 125 3.30 -3.51 13.33
N GLN A 126 2.13 -3.81 13.92
CA GLN A 126 2.03 -4.42 15.25
C GLN A 126 2.63 -5.84 15.35
N CYS A 127 2.84 -6.51 14.22
CA CYS A 127 3.41 -7.85 14.15
C CYS A 127 4.94 -7.87 14.06
N VAL A 128 5.58 -6.73 13.85
CA VAL A 128 7.04 -6.61 13.70
C VAL A 128 7.75 -6.97 15.01
N LYS A 129 8.83 -7.74 14.89
CA LYS A 129 9.69 -8.15 16.00
C LYS A 129 11.11 -7.61 15.87
N GLU A 130 11.61 -7.56 14.65
CA GLU A 130 12.98 -7.18 14.35
C GLU A 130 13.07 -6.74 12.90
N TYR A 131 13.97 -5.83 12.58
CA TYR A 131 14.29 -5.43 11.22
C TYR A 131 15.76 -5.04 11.11
N GLU A 132 16.29 -5.03 9.89
CA GLU A 132 17.65 -4.56 9.60
C GLU A 132 17.71 -3.93 8.21
N CYS A 133 18.24 -2.73 8.18
CA CYS A 133 18.61 -2.02 6.95
C CYS A 133 20.02 -2.46 6.56
N VAL A 134 20.12 -3.50 5.73
CA VAL A 134 21.41 -4.14 5.36
C VAL A 134 22.20 -3.21 4.42
N SER A 135 21.58 -2.79 3.33
CA SER A 135 22.18 -1.91 2.33
C SER A 135 21.09 -1.09 1.63
N PRO A 136 21.42 -0.08 0.83
CA PRO A 136 20.43 0.64 0.04
C PRO A 136 19.62 -0.23 -0.93
N ARG A 137 19.94 -1.52 -1.03
CA ARG A 137 19.31 -2.51 -1.90
C ARG A 137 18.61 -3.63 -1.18
N LEU A 138 18.85 -3.79 0.14
CA LEU A 138 18.33 -4.90 0.95
C LEU A 138 17.87 -4.40 2.32
N LEU A 139 16.63 -4.72 2.65
CA LEU A 139 15.98 -4.47 3.93
C LEU A 139 15.15 -5.68 4.31
N TRP A 140 15.29 -6.21 5.52
CA TRP A 140 14.41 -7.28 5.96
C TRP A 140 13.68 -6.93 7.25
N ILE A 141 12.51 -7.54 7.42
CA ILE A 141 11.65 -7.41 8.60
C ILE A 141 11.22 -8.81 9.05
N ARG A 142 11.40 -9.11 10.33
CA ARG A 142 10.89 -10.32 10.95
C ARG A 142 9.57 -10.03 11.65
N MET A 143 8.52 -10.79 11.32
CA MET A 143 7.18 -10.59 11.85
C MET A 143 6.59 -11.88 12.44
N LYS A 144 5.71 -11.72 13.44
CA LYS A 144 4.88 -12.81 13.96
C LYS A 144 3.41 -12.50 13.68
N VAL A 145 2.85 -13.12 12.65
CA VAL A 145 1.48 -12.92 12.21
C VAL A 145 0.64 -14.13 12.64
N GLY A 146 -0.10 -13.99 13.71
CA GLY A 146 -0.81 -15.11 14.32
C GLY A 146 0.14 -16.22 14.78
N LEU A 147 0.03 -17.42 14.20
CA LEU A 147 0.94 -18.54 14.48
C LEU A 147 2.12 -18.61 13.52
N LYS A 148 2.11 -17.84 12.45
CA LYS A 148 3.15 -17.85 11.45
C LYS A 148 4.25 -16.86 11.80
N LYS A 149 5.49 -17.27 11.60
CA LYS A 149 6.67 -16.40 11.65
C LYS A 149 7.09 -16.12 10.22
N LEU A 150 7.24 -14.86 9.87
CA LEU A 150 7.59 -14.40 8.53
C LEU A 150 8.94 -13.69 8.57
N PHE A 151 9.78 -14.00 7.61
CA PHE A 151 10.99 -13.27 7.27
C PHE A 151 10.76 -12.59 5.93
N VAL A 152 10.49 -11.27 5.96
CA VAL A 152 10.16 -10.47 4.78
C VAL A 152 11.38 -9.72 4.33
N LEU A 153 11.84 -9.95 3.09
CA LEU A 153 13.01 -9.32 2.50
C LEU A 153 12.59 -8.44 1.33
N GLY A 154 12.82 -7.13 1.45
CA GLY A 154 12.72 -6.15 0.38
C GLY A 154 14.02 -6.14 -0.44
N VAL A 155 13.89 -6.26 -1.75
CA VAL A 155 15.00 -6.44 -2.70
C VAL A 155 14.96 -5.39 -3.81
N TYR A 156 16.08 -4.72 -4.05
CA TYR A 156 16.31 -3.88 -5.22
C TYR A 156 17.62 -4.29 -5.88
N ALA A 157 17.56 -5.21 -6.84
CA ALA A 157 18.76 -5.73 -7.51
C ALA A 157 19.41 -4.68 -8.42
N PRO A 158 20.74 -4.74 -8.61
CA PRO A 158 21.41 -3.94 -9.63
C PRO A 158 20.93 -4.34 -11.03
N ASP A 159 20.73 -3.34 -11.89
CA ASP A 159 20.33 -3.56 -13.27
C ASP A 159 21.47 -4.18 -14.11
N MET A 160 21.12 -4.69 -15.30
CA MET A 160 22.07 -5.39 -16.19
C MET A 160 23.16 -4.47 -16.77
N SER A 161 23.06 -3.16 -16.63
CA SER A 161 24.14 -2.22 -17.00
C SER A 161 25.30 -2.22 -16.01
N LYS A 162 25.09 -2.76 -14.81
CA LYS A 162 26.15 -2.85 -13.79
C LYS A 162 27.11 -3.99 -14.10
N PRO A 163 28.41 -3.83 -13.79
CA PRO A 163 29.40 -4.90 -13.95
C PRO A 163 28.97 -6.21 -13.27
N THR A 164 29.35 -7.34 -13.85
CA THR A 164 28.98 -8.69 -13.36
C THR A 164 29.37 -8.88 -11.89
N TYR A 165 30.57 -8.45 -11.50
CA TYR A 165 31.04 -8.60 -10.11
C TYR A 165 30.13 -7.86 -9.09
N ILE A 166 29.53 -6.70 -9.47
CA ILE A 166 28.57 -5.98 -8.60
C ILE A 166 27.28 -6.78 -8.45
N ARG A 167 26.82 -7.44 -9.53
CA ARG A 167 25.63 -8.28 -9.49
C ARG A 167 25.88 -9.55 -8.67
N GLU A 168 27.04 -10.18 -8.83
CA GLU A 168 27.45 -11.37 -8.06
C GLU A 168 27.58 -11.06 -6.57
N GLN A 169 28.24 -9.96 -6.19
CA GLN A 169 28.33 -9.50 -4.81
C GLN A 169 26.95 -9.24 -4.20
N PHE A 170 26.04 -8.67 -4.97
CA PHE A 170 24.67 -8.45 -4.53
C PHE A 170 23.95 -9.77 -4.23
N TRP A 171 24.03 -10.76 -5.12
CA TRP A 171 23.39 -12.06 -4.93
C TRP A 171 24.02 -12.84 -3.78
N GLU A 172 25.30 -12.71 -3.56
CA GLU A 172 25.96 -13.29 -2.37
C GLU A 172 25.45 -12.64 -1.09
N MET A 173 25.28 -11.31 -1.08
CA MET A 173 24.68 -10.60 0.05
C MET A 173 23.23 -11.07 0.31
N VAL A 174 22.44 -11.31 -0.74
CA VAL A 174 21.09 -11.90 -0.60
C VAL A 174 21.17 -13.26 0.10
N ARG A 175 22.08 -14.15 -0.30
CA ARG A 175 22.29 -15.46 0.35
C ARG A 175 22.65 -15.32 1.82
N MET A 176 23.59 -14.41 2.14
CA MET A 176 23.99 -14.13 3.55
C MET A 176 22.82 -13.63 4.39
N VAL A 177 21.97 -12.75 3.83
CA VAL A 177 20.77 -12.26 4.53
C VAL A 177 19.77 -13.39 4.77
N LEU A 178 19.55 -14.24 3.77
CA LEU A 178 18.64 -15.39 3.89
C LEU A 178 19.15 -16.47 4.88
N MET A 179 20.44 -16.51 5.20
CA MET A 179 20.94 -17.36 6.29
C MET A 179 20.52 -16.89 7.68
N LYS A 180 20.14 -15.62 7.85
CA LYS A 180 19.57 -15.10 9.10
C LYS A 180 18.14 -15.62 9.37
N CYS A 181 17.47 -16.17 8.35
CA CYS A 181 16.16 -16.76 8.49
C CYS A 181 16.22 -18.05 9.31
N LYS A 182 15.38 -18.15 10.33
CA LYS A 182 15.29 -19.34 11.20
C LYS A 182 14.44 -20.42 10.52
N GLY A 183 14.74 -21.71 10.75
CA GLY A 183 14.07 -22.83 10.07
C GLY A 183 12.54 -22.89 10.25
N ASN A 184 12.00 -22.25 11.30
CA ASN A 184 10.57 -22.15 11.56
C ASN A 184 9.91 -20.86 11.03
N GLU A 185 10.63 -20.05 10.29
CA GLU A 185 10.14 -18.84 9.61
C GLU A 185 9.85 -19.13 8.15
N ASN A 186 8.85 -18.45 7.59
CA ASN A 186 8.54 -18.52 6.17
C ASN A 186 9.13 -17.29 5.49
N ILE A 187 9.91 -17.51 4.45
CA ILE A 187 10.54 -16.45 3.67
C ILE A 187 9.51 -15.85 2.70
N ILE A 188 9.51 -14.52 2.62
CA ILE A 188 8.80 -13.76 1.59
C ILE A 188 9.80 -12.74 1.05
N MET A 189 10.06 -12.75 -0.25
CA MET A 189 10.89 -11.76 -0.93
C MET A 189 10.03 -10.94 -1.87
N LEU A 190 10.21 -9.63 -1.84
CA LEU A 190 9.42 -8.67 -2.66
C LEU A 190 10.38 -7.63 -3.23
N GLY A 191 10.19 -7.24 -4.46
CA GLY A 191 10.99 -6.15 -5.00
C GLY A 191 11.16 -6.18 -6.50
N ASP A 192 12.03 -5.28 -6.95
CA ASP A 192 12.56 -5.22 -8.30
C ASP A 192 13.89 -5.99 -8.33
N PHE A 193 13.86 -7.11 -9.02
CA PHE A 193 15.02 -8.01 -9.13
C PHE A 193 15.85 -7.73 -10.38
N ASN A 194 15.41 -6.83 -11.27
CA ASN A 194 16.02 -6.61 -12.57
C ASN A 194 16.36 -7.93 -13.30
N GLY A 195 15.58 -8.97 -12.97
CA GLY A 195 15.76 -10.36 -13.36
C GLY A 195 14.65 -10.82 -14.27
N ARG A 196 14.99 -11.43 -15.41
CA ARG A 196 14.07 -12.10 -16.32
C ARG A 196 14.22 -13.60 -16.15
N VAL A 197 13.18 -14.24 -15.64
CA VAL A 197 13.25 -15.65 -15.18
C VAL A 197 12.85 -16.67 -16.24
N GLY A 198 12.22 -16.24 -17.34
CA GLY A 198 11.65 -17.14 -18.33
C GLY A 198 10.43 -17.90 -17.85
N VAL A 199 9.98 -18.88 -18.63
CA VAL A 199 8.83 -19.75 -18.31
C VAL A 199 9.14 -21.19 -18.66
N ARG A 200 8.51 -22.16 -17.99
CA ARG A 200 8.59 -23.62 -18.26
C ARG A 200 10.02 -24.13 -18.39
N ARG A 201 10.90 -23.73 -17.50
CA ARG A 201 12.31 -24.07 -17.56
C ARG A 201 12.58 -25.44 -16.91
N LEU A 202 13.25 -26.30 -17.64
CA LEU A 202 13.67 -27.62 -17.17
C LEU A 202 14.56 -27.48 -15.92
N GLY A 203 14.25 -28.22 -14.87
CA GLY A 203 14.95 -28.17 -13.58
C GLY A 203 14.44 -27.09 -12.62
N TYR A 204 13.53 -26.18 -13.05
CA TYR A 204 12.96 -25.12 -12.20
C TYR A 204 11.44 -25.27 -11.95
N GLU A 205 10.87 -26.43 -12.20
CA GLU A 205 9.41 -26.69 -12.09
C GLU A 205 8.87 -26.48 -10.67
N ARG A 206 9.72 -26.61 -9.65
CA ARG A 206 9.36 -26.30 -8.26
C ARG A 206 9.32 -24.82 -7.95
N VAL A 207 10.08 -24.03 -8.68
CA VAL A 207 10.29 -22.59 -8.44
C VAL A 207 9.41 -21.75 -9.35
N LEU A 208 9.24 -22.17 -10.60
CA LEU A 208 8.49 -21.43 -11.63
C LEU A 208 7.13 -22.07 -11.91
N GLY A 209 6.15 -21.21 -12.17
CA GLY A 209 4.92 -21.60 -12.83
C GLY A 209 5.06 -21.63 -14.35
N THR A 210 3.92 -21.61 -15.04
CA THR A 210 3.83 -21.78 -16.50
C THR A 210 3.52 -20.48 -17.24
N PHE A 211 3.33 -19.38 -16.53
CA PHE A 211 2.93 -18.08 -17.10
C PHE A 211 4.01 -17.03 -16.85
N GLY A 212 4.23 -16.14 -17.80
CA GLY A 212 5.21 -15.06 -17.66
C GLY A 212 5.83 -14.62 -18.97
N ASP A 213 6.90 -13.86 -18.88
CA ASP A 213 7.74 -13.44 -19.98
C ASP A 213 8.78 -14.55 -20.30
N GLU A 214 9.00 -14.84 -21.57
CA GLU A 214 9.93 -15.89 -22.00
C GLU A 214 11.40 -15.47 -21.91
N SER A 215 11.65 -14.16 -21.78
CA SER A 215 13.01 -13.63 -21.72
C SER A 215 13.76 -14.03 -20.45
N ILE A 216 15.07 -14.17 -20.56
CA ILE A 216 15.97 -14.63 -19.50
C ILE A 216 17.18 -13.69 -19.45
N ASN A 217 17.69 -13.42 -18.26
CA ASN A 217 18.95 -12.72 -18.04
C ASN A 217 19.70 -13.28 -16.82
N GLU A 218 20.95 -12.87 -16.62
CA GLU A 218 21.82 -13.36 -15.53
C GLU A 218 21.23 -13.13 -14.13
N ASN A 219 20.57 -11.99 -13.90
CA ASN A 219 19.87 -11.75 -12.63
C ASN A 219 18.73 -12.73 -12.42
N GLY A 220 17.99 -13.08 -13.48
CA GLY A 220 16.92 -14.08 -13.41
C GLY A 220 17.48 -15.48 -13.09
N GLU A 221 18.62 -15.86 -13.67
CA GLU A 221 19.31 -17.11 -13.35
C GLU A 221 19.73 -17.14 -11.87
N SER A 222 20.37 -16.08 -11.39
CA SER A 222 20.81 -15.97 -10.01
C SER A 222 19.62 -16.02 -9.04
N LEU A 223 18.51 -15.36 -9.39
CA LEU A 223 17.27 -15.41 -8.62
C LEU A 223 16.73 -16.83 -8.51
N LEU A 224 16.63 -17.54 -9.63
CA LEU A 224 16.13 -18.91 -9.65
C LEU A 224 17.03 -19.87 -8.85
N THR A 225 18.34 -19.67 -8.92
CA THR A 225 19.31 -20.44 -8.13
C THR A 225 19.04 -20.24 -6.62
N VAL A 226 18.90 -18.99 -6.16
CA VAL A 226 18.55 -18.69 -4.78
C VAL A 226 17.19 -19.30 -4.38
N CYS A 227 16.22 -19.26 -5.29
CA CYS A 227 14.90 -19.86 -5.04
C CYS A 227 14.98 -21.38 -4.89
N MET A 228 15.79 -22.05 -5.70
CA MET A 228 16.05 -23.50 -5.58
C MET A 228 16.73 -23.85 -4.25
N GLU A 229 17.79 -23.12 -3.88
CA GLU A 229 18.55 -23.31 -2.63
C GLU A 229 17.67 -23.17 -1.38
N LYS A 230 16.69 -22.28 -1.42
CA LYS A 230 15.84 -21.92 -0.26
C LYS A 230 14.42 -22.46 -0.35
N ASN A 231 14.07 -23.29 -1.32
CA ASN A 231 12.73 -23.81 -1.58
C ASN A 231 11.68 -22.69 -1.67
N LEU A 232 11.95 -21.68 -2.49
CA LEU A 232 11.08 -20.54 -2.73
C LEU A 232 10.37 -20.70 -4.08
N PHE A 233 9.26 -19.96 -4.23
CA PHE A 233 8.38 -20.07 -5.37
C PHE A 233 8.01 -18.68 -5.91
N VAL A 234 8.18 -18.46 -7.24
CA VAL A 234 7.91 -17.20 -7.91
C VAL A 234 6.42 -17.09 -8.24
N THR A 235 5.65 -16.38 -7.41
CA THR A 235 4.19 -16.35 -7.48
C THR A 235 3.63 -15.73 -8.75
N ASN A 236 4.32 -14.76 -9.35
CA ASN A 236 3.93 -14.09 -10.60
C ASN A 236 3.71 -15.07 -11.76
N THR A 237 4.41 -16.20 -11.75
CA THR A 237 4.40 -17.18 -12.83
C THR A 237 3.32 -18.24 -12.72
N CYS A 238 2.46 -18.17 -11.70
CA CYS A 238 1.52 -19.23 -11.33
C CYS A 238 0.11 -19.04 -11.84
N PHE A 239 -0.26 -17.81 -12.12
CA PHE A 239 -1.64 -17.46 -12.42
C PHE A 239 -1.77 -16.95 -13.85
N ARG A 240 -2.82 -17.44 -14.55
CA ARG A 240 -3.12 -17.00 -15.90
C ARG A 240 -3.83 -15.65 -15.88
N HIS A 241 -3.21 -14.64 -16.47
CA HIS A 241 -3.77 -13.30 -16.67
C HIS A 241 -3.70 -12.88 -18.14
N LYS A 242 -4.43 -11.80 -18.48
CA LYS A 242 -4.26 -11.15 -19.78
C LYS A 242 -2.81 -10.66 -19.92
N ARG A 243 -2.25 -10.71 -21.12
CA ARG A 243 -0.84 -10.34 -21.39
C ARG A 243 -0.45 -8.97 -20.85
N ILE A 244 -1.38 -7.99 -20.89
CA ILE A 244 -1.15 -6.65 -20.34
C ILE A 244 -0.94 -6.63 -18.81
N HIS A 245 -1.37 -7.67 -18.07
CA HIS A 245 -1.21 -7.82 -16.62
C HIS A 245 -0.04 -8.74 -16.24
N MET A 246 0.85 -9.00 -17.17
CA MET A 246 2.03 -9.83 -16.97
C MET A 246 3.28 -8.98 -16.78
N TYR A 247 3.44 -7.95 -17.61
CA TYR A 247 4.62 -7.09 -17.58
C TYR A 247 4.54 -6.12 -16.41
N THR A 248 5.64 -6.06 -15.64
CA THR A 248 5.77 -5.20 -14.46
C THR A 248 6.46 -3.89 -14.77
N TRP A 249 7.17 -3.80 -15.88
CA TRP A 249 7.89 -2.64 -16.38
C TRP A 249 7.61 -2.42 -17.87
N GLU A 250 7.49 -1.16 -18.28
CA GLU A 250 7.25 -0.79 -19.68
C GLU A 250 7.86 0.59 -19.96
N ARG A 251 8.70 0.67 -21.01
CA ARG A 251 9.27 1.94 -21.47
C ARG A 251 9.34 1.94 -23.00
N GLY A 252 8.56 2.81 -23.66
CA GLY A 252 8.38 2.77 -25.10
C GLY A 252 7.80 1.42 -25.52
N ASP A 253 8.49 0.73 -26.41
CA ASP A 253 8.10 -0.60 -26.90
C ASP A 253 8.66 -1.74 -26.04
N ASP A 254 9.62 -1.46 -25.17
CA ASP A 254 10.25 -2.44 -24.29
C ASP A 254 9.35 -2.78 -23.10
N ARG A 255 9.22 -4.08 -22.82
CA ARG A 255 8.42 -4.61 -21.72
C ARG A 255 9.14 -5.75 -21.04
N SER A 256 9.00 -5.84 -19.71
CA SER A 256 9.62 -6.92 -18.94
C SER A 256 8.83 -7.25 -17.69
N MET A 257 8.94 -8.49 -17.23
CA MET A 257 8.52 -8.92 -15.92
C MET A 257 9.78 -9.06 -15.05
N ILE A 258 10.04 -8.06 -14.21
CA ILE A 258 11.27 -7.94 -13.40
C ILE A 258 10.99 -7.69 -11.91
N ASP A 259 9.76 -7.32 -11.56
CA ASP A 259 9.31 -7.17 -10.18
C ASP A 259 8.55 -8.42 -9.75
N PHE A 260 8.99 -9.04 -8.65
CA PHE A 260 8.44 -10.31 -8.21
C PHE A 260 8.02 -10.30 -6.75
N ILE A 261 7.04 -11.17 -6.46
CA ILE A 261 6.70 -11.59 -5.10
C ILE A 261 6.97 -13.08 -5.01
N ILE A 262 7.89 -13.45 -4.15
CA ILE A 262 8.44 -14.79 -4.01
C ILE A 262 8.14 -15.26 -2.61
N VAL A 263 7.62 -16.46 -2.47
CA VAL A 263 7.22 -17.01 -1.17
C VAL A 263 7.84 -18.37 -0.92
N ASP A 264 8.01 -18.69 0.34
CA ASP A 264 8.36 -20.03 0.79
C ASP A 264 7.36 -21.07 0.26
N GLU A 265 7.83 -22.24 -0.18
CA GLU A 265 6.99 -23.32 -0.71
C GLU A 265 5.88 -23.72 0.28
N ARG A 266 6.14 -23.61 1.59
CA ARG A 266 5.14 -23.84 2.66
C ARG A 266 3.96 -22.85 2.62
N LEU A 267 4.09 -21.73 1.93
CA LEU A 267 3.04 -20.72 1.71
C LEU A 267 2.36 -20.85 0.34
N ARG A 268 2.91 -21.64 -0.59
CA ARG A 268 2.42 -21.76 -1.97
C ARG A 268 0.92 -22.04 -2.05
N GLY A 269 0.43 -23.03 -1.28
CA GLY A 269 -0.99 -23.37 -1.23
C GLY A 269 -1.90 -22.30 -0.60
N ALA A 270 -1.32 -21.29 0.05
CA ALA A 270 -2.03 -20.14 0.62
C ALA A 270 -2.13 -18.94 -0.35
N VAL A 271 -1.31 -18.92 -1.40
CA VAL A 271 -1.35 -17.87 -2.44
C VAL A 271 -2.62 -18.05 -3.28
N VAL A 272 -3.42 -17.01 -3.35
CA VAL A 272 -4.71 -17.01 -4.06
C VAL A 272 -4.58 -16.46 -5.46
N ASP A 273 -3.78 -15.40 -5.62
CA ASP A 273 -3.56 -14.73 -6.89
C ASP A 273 -2.35 -13.80 -6.79
N THR A 274 -1.61 -13.65 -7.88
CA THR A 274 -0.57 -12.62 -8.03
C THR A 274 -0.71 -12.00 -9.40
N ARG A 275 -0.85 -10.67 -9.46
CA ARG A 275 -1.09 -9.96 -10.70
C ARG A 275 -0.55 -8.54 -10.71
N VAL A 276 -0.36 -8.03 -11.92
CA VAL A 276 0.03 -6.63 -12.17
C VAL A 276 -1.19 -5.73 -12.27
N TYR A 277 -1.13 -4.58 -11.60
CA TYR A 277 -2.15 -3.54 -11.63
C TYR A 277 -1.63 -2.28 -12.33
N ARG A 278 -2.17 -1.97 -13.50
CA ARG A 278 -1.74 -0.84 -14.33
C ARG A 278 -2.35 0.52 -13.94
N GLY A 279 -3.31 0.54 -13.06
CA GLY A 279 -4.04 1.75 -12.64
C GLY A 279 -3.42 2.49 -11.44
N SER A 280 -2.19 2.21 -11.05
CA SER A 280 -1.48 2.96 -10.00
C SER A 280 -0.76 4.14 -10.63
N ASN A 281 -1.16 5.37 -10.27
CA ASN A 281 -0.60 6.59 -10.85
C ASN A 281 0.39 7.24 -9.88
N VAL A 282 1.56 6.63 -9.72
CA VAL A 282 2.63 7.11 -8.82
C VAL A 282 3.82 7.68 -9.61
N GLY A 283 3.62 8.03 -10.88
CA GLY A 283 4.66 8.62 -11.73
C GLY A 283 5.89 7.71 -11.89
N THR A 284 5.70 6.48 -12.35
CA THR A 284 6.74 5.47 -12.58
C THR A 284 6.45 4.71 -13.88
N ASP A 285 7.48 4.12 -14.48
CA ASP A 285 7.38 3.19 -15.62
C ASP A 285 7.21 1.72 -15.17
N HIS A 286 7.18 1.48 -13.85
CA HIS A 286 6.81 0.20 -13.27
C HIS A 286 5.33 0.13 -12.89
N TYR A 287 4.78 -1.07 -12.83
CA TYR A 287 3.42 -1.35 -12.42
C TYR A 287 3.39 -2.09 -11.09
N LEU A 288 2.39 -1.79 -10.26
CA LEU A 288 2.17 -2.45 -8.99
C LEU A 288 1.95 -3.95 -9.19
N VAL A 289 2.77 -4.77 -8.56
CA VAL A 289 2.53 -6.21 -8.42
C VAL A 289 1.87 -6.46 -7.07
N LEU A 290 0.77 -7.21 -7.04
CA LEU A 290 0.04 -7.50 -5.81
C LEU A 290 -0.25 -9.00 -5.73
N CYS A 291 0.15 -9.60 -4.62
CA CYS A 291 -0.10 -10.99 -4.24
C CYS A 291 -1.11 -11.06 -3.09
N ARG A 292 -2.08 -11.95 -3.21
CA ARG A 292 -3.08 -12.23 -2.19
C ARG A 292 -2.78 -13.56 -1.53
N ILE A 293 -2.62 -13.55 -0.20
CA ILE A 293 -2.30 -14.76 0.58
C ILE A 293 -3.35 -14.97 1.66
N ASN A 294 -3.93 -16.16 1.71
CA ASN A 294 -4.89 -16.57 2.73
C ASN A 294 -4.20 -17.16 3.96
N GLY A 295 -4.86 -17.09 5.10
CA GLY A 295 -4.49 -17.84 6.30
C GLY A 295 -3.25 -17.34 7.06
N LEU A 296 -2.69 -16.17 6.72
CA LEU A 296 -1.65 -15.55 7.52
C LEU A 296 -2.20 -15.07 8.86
N PHE A 297 -3.38 -14.47 8.85
CA PHE A 297 -4.07 -14.07 10.05
C PHE A 297 -4.99 -15.19 10.52
N ARG A 298 -4.64 -15.86 11.63
CA ARG A 298 -5.62 -16.70 12.31
C ARG A 298 -6.65 -15.76 12.93
N ARG A 299 -7.92 -15.97 12.62
CA ARG A 299 -9.01 -15.26 13.28
C ARG A 299 -8.88 -15.51 14.79
N TRP A 300 -8.46 -14.49 15.54
CA TRP A 300 -8.76 -14.46 16.95
C TRP A 300 -10.29 -14.51 17.02
N ARG A 301 -10.83 -15.66 17.45
CA ARG A 301 -12.19 -15.66 17.97
C ARG A 301 -12.13 -14.84 19.26
N HIS A 302 -12.16 -13.51 19.13
CA HIS A 302 -12.70 -12.74 20.21
C HIS A 302 -14.12 -13.26 20.40
N ARG A 303 -14.31 -14.02 21.44
CA ARG A 303 -15.61 -14.31 22.04
C ARG A 303 -16.06 -13.03 22.76
N SER A 304 -16.11 -11.93 22.05
CA SER A 304 -16.95 -10.81 22.39
C SER A 304 -18.07 -10.85 21.38
N SER A 305 -19.22 -11.30 21.83
CA SER A 305 -20.50 -10.92 21.27
C SER A 305 -20.71 -9.41 21.52
N VAL A 306 -19.76 -8.59 21.13
CA VAL A 306 -20.01 -7.20 20.87
C VAL A 306 -20.51 -7.18 19.45
N SER A 307 -21.83 -7.19 19.30
CA SER A 307 -22.52 -6.64 18.17
C SER A 307 -21.64 -5.48 17.66
N THR A 308 -21.19 -5.55 16.41
CA THR A 308 -20.65 -4.40 15.72
C THR A 308 -21.82 -3.41 15.63
N THR A 309 -22.07 -2.71 16.72
CA THR A 309 -22.85 -1.50 16.68
C THR A 309 -22.19 -0.64 15.63
N ALA A 310 -22.93 -0.36 14.56
CA ALA A 310 -22.51 0.55 13.53
C ALA A 310 -21.88 1.75 14.24
N LEU A 311 -20.64 2.12 13.90
CA LEU A 311 -19.92 3.21 14.49
C LEU A 311 -20.85 4.43 14.48
N GLN A 312 -21.41 4.73 15.64
CA GLN A 312 -22.29 5.86 15.83
C GLN A 312 -21.39 7.08 15.94
N ARG A 313 -21.52 8.00 15.02
CA ARG A 313 -20.80 9.26 15.07
C ARG A 313 -21.66 10.28 15.82
N ILE A 314 -21.13 10.81 16.89
CA ILE A 314 -21.74 11.93 17.61
C ILE A 314 -21.76 13.15 16.69
N ARG A 315 -22.88 13.84 16.60
CA ARG A 315 -23.07 15.04 15.76
C ARG A 315 -22.48 16.27 16.44
N THR A 316 -21.18 16.33 16.55
CA THR A 316 -20.47 17.44 17.23
C THR A 316 -20.69 18.80 16.58
N GLU A 317 -21.13 18.84 15.32
CA GLU A 317 -21.56 20.07 14.62
C GLU A 317 -22.69 20.81 15.33
N ARG A 318 -23.51 20.12 16.12
CA ARG A 318 -24.57 20.74 16.91
C ARG A 318 -24.06 21.64 18.07
N LEU A 319 -22.82 21.45 18.50
CA LEU A 319 -22.19 22.31 19.51
C LEU A 319 -21.79 23.68 18.96
N GLN A 320 -22.02 23.97 17.69
CA GLN A 320 -21.91 25.32 17.14
C GLN A 320 -23.07 26.20 17.62
N ASP A 321 -24.22 25.59 17.87
CA ASP A 321 -25.34 26.28 18.51
C ASP A 321 -25.05 26.53 19.99
N GLU A 322 -25.29 27.78 20.45
CA GLU A 322 -24.98 28.19 21.81
C GLU A 322 -25.92 27.54 22.86
N GLY A 323 -27.17 27.30 22.50
CA GLY A 323 -28.15 26.62 23.34
C GLY A 323 -27.75 25.14 23.57
N GLU A 324 -27.39 24.44 22.53
CA GLU A 324 -26.93 23.04 22.61
C GLU A 324 -25.61 22.94 23.37
N ARG A 325 -24.69 23.89 23.16
CA ARG A 325 -23.43 23.97 23.89
C ARG A 325 -23.64 24.16 25.41
N ASN A 326 -24.60 25.00 25.81
CA ASN A 326 -24.92 25.23 27.22
C ASN A 326 -25.56 23.98 27.84
N LYS A 327 -26.46 23.30 27.13
CA LYS A 327 -27.02 22.01 27.57
C LYS A 327 -25.92 20.96 27.76
N PHE A 328 -24.98 20.88 26.82
CA PHE A 328 -23.85 19.97 26.93
C PHE A 328 -22.99 20.26 28.17
N LYS A 329 -22.68 21.54 28.43
CA LYS A 329 -21.91 21.95 29.63
C LYS A 329 -22.63 21.55 30.93
N CYS A 330 -23.94 21.75 31.01
CA CYS A 330 -24.73 21.37 32.18
C CYS A 330 -24.70 19.85 32.37
N ARG A 331 -24.97 19.09 31.31
CA ARG A 331 -24.99 17.63 31.38
C ARG A 331 -23.63 17.01 31.69
N LEU A 332 -22.56 17.61 31.16
CA LEU A 332 -21.20 17.22 31.48
C LEU A 332 -20.85 17.43 32.94
N LYS A 333 -21.27 18.60 33.50
CA LYS A 333 -21.08 18.87 34.95
C LYS A 333 -21.81 17.84 35.81
N GLU A 334 -23.05 17.50 35.47
CA GLU A 334 -23.82 16.47 36.17
C GLU A 334 -23.14 15.10 36.15
N ASN A 335 -22.63 14.68 34.97
CA ASN A 335 -21.97 13.39 34.80
C ASN A 335 -20.59 13.30 35.48
N ILE A 336 -19.94 14.45 35.77
CA ILE A 336 -18.60 14.51 36.35
C ILE A 336 -18.60 14.94 37.81
N SER A 337 -19.70 15.56 38.30
CA SER A 337 -19.80 16.10 39.68
C SER A 337 -19.59 15.05 40.79
N GLY A 338 -19.73 13.76 40.51
CA GLY A 338 -19.42 12.67 41.45
C GLY A 338 -17.95 12.27 41.52
N LEU A 339 -17.09 12.84 40.68
CA LEU A 339 -15.65 12.44 40.60
C LEU A 339 -14.81 13.18 41.66
N ASP A 340 -15.25 14.35 42.14
CA ASP A 340 -14.52 15.12 43.18
C ASP A 340 -14.45 14.36 44.50
N GLU A 341 -15.51 13.61 44.86
CA GLU A 341 -15.54 12.78 46.07
C GLU A 341 -14.76 11.45 45.91
N LEU A 342 -14.56 10.97 44.67
CA LEU A 342 -13.84 9.73 44.37
C LEU A 342 -12.33 9.95 44.22
N CYS A 343 -11.88 11.15 43.88
CA CYS A 343 -10.44 11.48 43.77
C CYS A 343 -9.70 11.50 45.12
N MET A 344 -10.40 11.51 46.25
CA MET A 344 -9.79 11.55 47.60
C MET A 344 -9.49 10.16 48.18
N LYS A 345 -9.79 9.08 47.47
CA LYS A 345 -9.49 7.69 47.89
C LYS A 345 -8.74 7.00 46.76
N GLU A 346 -7.43 6.79 46.93
CA GLU A 346 -6.51 5.90 46.18
C GLU A 346 -7.11 5.18 44.94
N LEU A 347 -7.64 5.93 43.96
CA LEU A 347 -8.13 5.35 42.72
C LEU A 347 -7.03 5.39 41.67
N ASP A 348 -6.82 4.25 41.02
CA ASP A 348 -5.99 4.10 39.84
C ASP A 348 -6.35 5.14 38.78
N LEU A 349 -5.35 5.87 38.28
CA LEU A 349 -5.50 6.94 37.27
C LEU A 349 -6.29 6.47 36.04
N GLU A 350 -6.17 5.19 35.67
CA GLU A 350 -6.92 4.60 34.55
C GLU A 350 -8.44 4.57 34.83
N ASN A 351 -8.85 4.25 36.05
CA ASN A 351 -10.26 4.25 36.43
C ASN A 351 -10.86 5.68 36.42
N VAL A 352 -10.13 6.66 36.86
CA VAL A 352 -10.55 8.09 36.80
C VAL A 352 -10.71 8.49 35.33
N TRP A 353 -9.73 8.16 34.48
CA TRP A 353 -9.79 8.46 33.05
C TRP A 353 -10.99 7.80 32.36
N GLN A 354 -11.28 6.53 32.64
CA GLN A 354 -12.43 5.84 32.06
C GLN A 354 -13.77 6.46 32.47
N ASN A 355 -13.88 6.93 33.71
CA ASN A 355 -15.08 7.62 34.20
C ASN A 355 -15.26 8.99 33.52
N VAL A 356 -14.21 9.80 33.40
CA VAL A 356 -14.22 11.08 32.69
C VAL A 356 -14.62 10.87 31.23
N LYS A 357 -13.95 9.90 30.55
CA LYS A 357 -14.22 9.54 29.15
C LYS A 357 -15.68 9.13 28.95
N LYS A 358 -16.23 8.30 29.84
CA LYS A 358 -17.62 7.87 29.82
C LYS A 358 -18.57 9.05 29.99
N GLY A 359 -18.36 9.90 31.00
CA GLY A 359 -19.18 11.07 31.23
C GLY A 359 -19.24 12.04 30.06
N LEU A 360 -18.11 12.22 29.39
CA LEU A 360 -17.96 13.05 28.19
C LEU A 360 -18.72 12.48 26.98
N VAL A 361 -18.58 11.17 26.73
CA VAL A 361 -19.24 10.49 25.62
C VAL A 361 -20.76 10.41 25.83
N ASP A 362 -21.22 10.14 27.06
CA ASP A 362 -22.63 10.05 27.40
C ASP A 362 -23.30 11.40 27.25
N ALA A 363 -22.72 12.49 27.78
CA ALA A 363 -23.23 13.85 27.63
C ALA A 363 -23.29 14.28 26.16
N ALA A 364 -22.24 13.99 25.39
CA ALA A 364 -22.19 14.31 23.96
C ALA A 364 -23.21 13.50 23.16
N THR A 365 -23.42 12.24 23.49
CA THR A 365 -24.39 11.36 22.83
C THR A 365 -25.82 11.83 23.09
N GLU A 366 -26.13 12.23 24.31
CA GLU A 366 -27.45 12.67 24.72
C GLU A 366 -27.81 14.03 24.10
N VAL A 367 -26.92 15.00 24.16
CA VAL A 367 -27.20 16.37 23.68
C VAL A 367 -27.06 16.47 22.16
N CYS A 368 -25.98 15.97 21.60
CA CYS A 368 -25.73 16.10 20.17
C CYS A 368 -26.46 15.05 19.33
N GLY A 369 -26.83 13.92 19.95
CA GLY A 369 -27.36 12.76 19.24
C GLY A 369 -26.32 12.07 18.39
N VAL A 370 -26.69 10.90 17.87
CA VAL A 370 -25.80 10.07 17.03
C VAL A 370 -26.34 9.94 15.62
N SER A 371 -25.44 10.00 14.62
CA SER A 371 -25.77 9.66 13.25
C SER A 371 -25.40 8.20 12.99
N LYS A 372 -26.35 7.40 12.56
CA LYS A 372 -26.05 6.12 11.92
C LYS A 372 -25.47 6.45 10.54
N ARG A 373 -24.22 6.10 10.29
CA ARG A 373 -23.66 6.18 8.95
C ARG A 373 -24.49 5.24 8.07
N LYS A 374 -25.41 5.77 7.26
CA LYS A 374 -25.85 5.03 6.08
C LYS A 374 -24.59 4.76 5.28
N ASN A 375 -24.34 3.49 4.93
CA ASN A 375 -23.36 3.15 3.91
C ASN A 375 -23.87 3.75 2.58
N GLU A 376 -23.74 5.05 2.44
CA GLU A 376 -23.77 5.68 1.13
C GLU A 376 -22.54 5.14 0.43
N LYS A 377 -22.77 4.33 -0.60
CA LYS A 377 -21.76 4.00 -1.58
C LYS A 377 -21.06 5.31 -1.88
N LYS A 378 -19.74 5.40 -1.66
CA LYS A 378 -18.94 6.51 -2.17
C LYS A 378 -19.09 6.47 -3.69
N ASN A 379 -20.11 7.12 -4.17
CA ASN A 379 -20.22 7.50 -5.56
C ASN A 379 -19.22 8.65 -5.73
N ASN A 380 -18.32 8.46 -6.64
CA ASN A 380 -17.47 9.45 -7.30
C ASN A 380 -17.09 10.63 -6.42
N THR A 381 -15.86 10.75 -6.07
CA THR A 381 -15.30 12.02 -5.63
C THR A 381 -15.72 13.06 -6.66
N LEU A 382 -16.51 14.07 -6.23
CA LEU A 382 -17.12 15.11 -7.08
C LEU A 382 -16.09 15.86 -7.95
N TRP A 383 -14.80 15.73 -7.66
CA TRP A 383 -13.70 16.35 -8.39
C TRP A 383 -12.98 15.38 -9.37
N TRP A 384 -13.34 14.08 -9.41
CA TRP A 384 -12.77 13.10 -10.35
C TRP A 384 -13.73 12.90 -11.54
N ASP A 385 -13.64 13.79 -12.50
CA ASP A 385 -14.38 13.75 -13.74
C ASP A 385 -13.54 13.25 -14.92
N ASP A 386 -14.10 13.25 -16.10
CA ASP A 386 -13.42 12.79 -17.31
C ASP A 386 -12.30 13.74 -17.74
N GLU A 387 -12.40 15.04 -17.43
CA GLU A 387 -11.38 16.04 -17.73
C GLU A 387 -10.11 15.78 -16.89
N ILE A 388 -10.26 15.59 -15.58
CA ILE A 388 -9.14 15.24 -14.69
C ILE A 388 -8.53 13.89 -15.08
N ARG A 389 -9.35 12.92 -15.52
CA ARG A 389 -8.83 11.65 -16.03
C ARG A 389 -7.94 11.83 -17.24
N MET A 390 -8.36 12.66 -18.19
CA MET A 390 -7.57 12.98 -19.39
C MET A 390 -6.26 13.66 -19.05
N GLU A 391 -6.26 14.63 -18.12
CA GLU A 391 -5.06 15.32 -17.66
C GLU A 391 -4.07 14.37 -16.97
N VAL A 392 -4.57 13.47 -16.13
CA VAL A 392 -3.75 12.45 -15.48
C VAL A 392 -3.14 11.47 -16.50
N GLU A 393 -3.89 11.09 -17.54
CA GLU A 393 -3.36 10.26 -18.62
C GLU A 393 -2.35 11.01 -19.49
N ALA A 394 -2.55 12.31 -19.74
CA ALA A 394 -1.60 13.16 -20.45
C ALA A 394 -0.30 13.32 -19.66
N LYS A 395 -0.38 13.61 -18.36
CA LYS A 395 0.79 13.63 -17.44
C LYS A 395 1.56 12.31 -17.50
N LYS A 396 0.87 11.18 -17.46
CA LYS A 396 1.52 9.86 -17.50
C LYS A 396 2.22 9.61 -18.85
N ARG A 397 1.61 9.97 -19.96
CA ARG A 397 2.23 9.88 -21.30
C ARG A 397 3.49 10.75 -21.37
N ALA A 398 3.39 12.04 -21.02
CA ALA A 398 4.53 12.94 -21.01
C ALA A 398 5.68 12.46 -20.12
N TRP A 399 5.36 11.81 -18.98
CA TRP A 399 6.35 11.21 -18.11
C TRP A 399 7.06 10.01 -18.75
N LEU A 400 6.33 9.13 -19.41
CA LEU A 400 6.91 7.98 -20.12
C LEU A 400 7.79 8.43 -21.29
N ASP A 401 7.36 9.46 -22.04
CA ASP A 401 8.14 10.07 -23.13
C ASP A 401 9.44 10.70 -22.60
N LEU A 402 9.38 11.42 -21.47
CA LEU A 402 10.58 11.97 -20.82
C LEU A 402 11.56 10.87 -20.39
N LEU A 403 11.07 9.75 -19.90
CA LEU A 403 11.91 8.62 -19.51
C LEU A 403 12.54 7.95 -20.76
N ALA A 404 11.79 7.84 -21.85
CA ALA A 404 12.29 7.30 -23.12
C ALA A 404 13.42 8.19 -23.70
N THR A 405 13.20 9.51 -23.79
CA THR A 405 14.21 10.45 -24.31
C THR A 405 15.49 10.50 -23.44
N LYS A 406 15.36 10.40 -22.10
CA LYS A 406 16.53 10.26 -21.22
C LYS A 406 17.31 8.97 -21.43
N ALA A 407 16.66 7.90 -21.88
CA ALA A 407 17.33 6.64 -22.18
C ALA A 407 18.07 6.70 -23.52
N GLU A 408 17.54 7.40 -24.52
CA GLU A 408 18.18 7.62 -25.82
C GLU A 408 19.43 8.51 -25.72
N SER A 409 19.34 9.60 -24.93
CA SER A 409 20.50 10.49 -24.71
C SER A 409 21.67 9.81 -23.99
N LYS A 410 21.39 8.74 -23.20
CA LYS A 410 22.43 7.92 -22.56
C LYS A 410 23.00 6.82 -23.45
N ARG A 411 22.35 6.49 -24.58
CA ARG A 411 22.86 5.52 -25.56
C ARG A 411 23.74 6.19 -26.62
N SER A 412 23.63 7.53 -26.77
CA SER A 412 24.38 8.33 -27.74
C SER A 412 25.59 9.08 -27.13
N SER A 413 25.81 8.95 -25.85
CA SER A 413 27.01 9.40 -25.10
C SER A 413 27.81 8.20 -24.59
#